data_9fd49f5df0434aa18fa9ab9835f8c02d
#
_entry.id   9fd49f5df0434aa18fa9ab9835f8c02d
#
_cell.length_a   1.000
_cell.length_b   1.000
_cell.length_c   1.000
_cell.angle_alpha   90.00
_cell.angle_beta   90.00
_cell.angle_gamma   90.00
#
_symmetry.space_group_name_H-M   'P 1'
#
loop_
_entity.id
_entity.type
_entity.pdbx_description
1 polymer ?
#
loop_
_entity_poly.entity_id
_entity_poly.type
_entity_poly.pdbx_seq_one_letter_code
_entity_poly.pdbx_strand_id
1 'polypeptide(L)'
;MNIQDIYSAYLEHKNSLRVRDKNVFHASSSGSCYRKQMYSYYDYPFDKIDDKSLRLLRLGTLVHEDLEKAMSMYQDKLSDIKEQDNPLQRIIHIEEKVKIEDLDVVGTFDAGETITNGIDKEFKLYDYKTVAAYKWQTKFGHTKNRVPNSDTNYKLQLGTYALAVKEKYNVNKITMYLVWYNKNTSLMKE
;
A
#
# COMPACT_ATOMS: atom_id res chain seq x y z
N MET A 1 -13.96 29.43 16.76
CA MET A 1 -13.51 28.22 16.06
C MET A 1 -12.29 27.71 16.81
N ASN A 2 -12.27 26.44 17.22
CA ASN A 2 -11.15 25.85 17.95
C ASN A 2 -10.23 25.09 16.96
N ILE A 3 -9.08 24.65 17.41
CA ILE A 3 -8.07 23.96 16.56
C ILE A 3 -8.61 22.64 15.98
N GLN A 4 -9.51 21.97 16.69
CA GLN A 4 -10.13 20.74 16.21
C GLN A 4 -10.99 20.98 14.98
N ASP A 5 -11.81 22.06 15.00
CA ASP A 5 -12.68 22.44 13.87
C ASP A 5 -11.84 22.85 12.64
N ILE A 6 -10.77 23.61 12.88
CA ILE A 6 -9.84 24.01 11.81
C ILE A 6 -9.21 22.80 11.15
N TYR A 7 -8.75 21.83 11.97
CA TYR A 7 -8.11 20.62 11.46
C TYR A 7 -9.11 19.71 10.74
N SER A 8 -10.32 19.56 11.24
CA SER A 8 -11.38 18.80 10.58
C SER A 8 -11.73 19.41 9.21
N ALA A 9 -11.90 20.72 9.12
CA ALA A 9 -12.17 21.43 7.85
C ALA A 9 -11.01 21.24 6.85
N TYR A 10 -9.77 21.30 7.31
CA TYR A 10 -8.59 21.00 6.47
C TYR A 10 -8.63 19.59 5.90
N LEU A 11 -8.93 18.59 6.73
CA LEU A 11 -8.97 17.19 6.29
C LEU A 11 -10.15 16.92 5.34
N GLU A 12 -11.31 17.51 5.59
CA GLU A 12 -12.45 17.46 4.67
C GLU A 12 -12.08 18.04 3.30
N HIS A 13 -11.49 19.23 3.28
CA HIS A 13 -11.02 19.85 2.05
C HIS A 13 -10.01 18.95 1.32
N LYS A 14 -9.00 18.44 2.02
CA LYS A 14 -8.01 17.52 1.44
C LYS A 14 -8.66 16.25 0.88
N ASN A 15 -9.68 15.72 1.55
CA ASN A 15 -10.40 14.54 1.09
C ASN A 15 -11.27 14.83 -0.15
N SER A 16 -11.86 16.04 -0.25
CA SER A 16 -12.66 16.45 -1.40
C SER A 16 -11.86 16.61 -2.70
N LEU A 17 -10.55 16.84 -2.59
CA LEU A 17 -9.64 16.94 -3.73
C LEU A 17 -9.23 15.58 -4.31
N ARG A 18 -9.59 14.47 -3.66
CA ARG A 18 -9.26 13.14 -4.15
C ARG A 18 -10.08 12.79 -5.39
N VAL A 19 -9.40 12.62 -6.51
CA VAL A 19 -9.98 12.08 -7.73
C VAL A 19 -9.83 10.57 -7.72
N ARG A 20 -10.92 9.85 -8.01
CA ARG A 20 -10.91 8.39 -8.19
C ARG A 20 -11.08 8.07 -9.67
N ASP A 21 -10.32 7.10 -10.14
CA ASP A 21 -10.53 6.55 -11.47
C ASP A 21 -11.91 5.87 -11.50
N LYS A 22 -12.70 6.15 -12.53
CA LYS A 22 -14.07 5.60 -12.74
C LYS A 22 -14.02 4.45 -13.73
N ASN A 23 -15.05 3.59 -13.68
CA ASN A 23 -15.18 2.44 -14.58
C ASN A 23 -13.97 1.49 -14.54
N VAL A 24 -13.35 1.39 -13.38
CA VAL A 24 -12.25 0.47 -13.11
C VAL A 24 -12.40 -0.15 -11.72
N PHE A 25 -11.83 -1.33 -11.56
CA PHE A 25 -11.69 -1.95 -10.25
C PHE A 25 -10.37 -1.52 -9.60
N HIS A 26 -10.40 -1.25 -8.31
CA HIS A 26 -9.21 -0.85 -7.57
C HIS A 26 -8.57 -2.06 -6.88
N ALA A 27 -7.29 -2.30 -7.11
CA ALA A 27 -6.53 -3.38 -6.47
C ALA A 27 -6.64 -3.33 -4.93
N SER A 28 -6.71 -2.12 -4.33
CA SER A 28 -6.94 -1.94 -2.90
C SER A 28 -8.30 -2.45 -2.40
N SER A 29 -9.24 -2.74 -3.30
CA SER A 29 -10.55 -3.31 -3.00
C SER A 29 -10.60 -4.82 -3.18
N SER A 30 -9.50 -5.46 -3.58
CA SER A 30 -9.42 -6.92 -3.75
C SER A 30 -9.79 -7.62 -2.44
N GLY A 31 -10.67 -8.62 -2.55
CA GLY A 31 -11.20 -9.33 -1.38
C GLY A 31 -12.30 -8.60 -0.60
N SER A 32 -12.68 -7.38 -0.99
CA SER A 32 -13.85 -6.72 -0.42
C SER A 32 -15.16 -7.23 -1.03
N CYS A 33 -16.31 -6.90 -0.41
CA CYS A 33 -17.62 -7.27 -0.91
C CYS A 33 -17.80 -6.83 -2.38
N TYR A 34 -18.20 -7.76 -3.25
CA TYR A 34 -18.41 -7.51 -4.69
C TYR A 34 -19.37 -6.33 -4.94
N ARG A 35 -20.50 -6.26 -4.21
CA ARG A 35 -21.45 -5.15 -4.33
C ARG A 35 -20.78 -3.80 -4.07
N LYS A 36 -19.89 -3.71 -3.06
CA LYS A 36 -19.14 -2.49 -2.76
C LYS A 36 -18.20 -2.12 -3.90
N GLN A 37 -17.56 -3.11 -4.53
CA GLN A 37 -16.71 -2.87 -5.70
C GLN A 37 -17.52 -2.35 -6.89
N MET A 38 -18.70 -2.92 -7.15
CA MET A 38 -19.60 -2.46 -8.22
C MET A 38 -20.09 -1.03 -7.98
N TYR A 39 -20.43 -0.67 -6.74
CA TYR A 39 -20.79 0.73 -6.42
C TYR A 39 -19.63 1.68 -6.69
N SER A 40 -18.39 1.27 -6.37
CA SER A 40 -17.20 2.06 -6.69
C SER A 40 -16.98 2.18 -8.19
N TYR A 41 -17.15 1.10 -8.95
CA TYR A 41 -17.00 1.05 -10.41
C TYR A 41 -17.98 2.01 -11.11
N TYR A 42 -19.25 2.02 -10.70
CA TYR A 42 -20.28 2.90 -11.26
C TYR A 42 -20.34 4.30 -10.62
N ASP A 43 -19.37 4.65 -9.78
CA ASP A 43 -19.29 5.95 -9.12
C ASP A 43 -20.53 6.32 -8.31
N TYR A 44 -21.15 5.34 -7.63
CA TYR A 44 -22.23 5.63 -6.71
C TYR A 44 -21.75 6.49 -5.55
N PRO A 45 -22.58 7.43 -5.06
CA PRO A 45 -22.21 8.29 -3.93
C PRO A 45 -21.81 7.46 -2.70
N PHE A 46 -20.74 7.86 -2.04
CA PHE A 46 -20.31 7.29 -0.77
C PHE A 46 -20.81 8.16 0.38
N ASP A 47 -21.05 7.52 1.52
CA ASP A 47 -21.32 8.23 2.75
C ASP A 47 -20.15 9.15 3.12
N LYS A 48 -20.48 10.29 3.75
CA LYS A 48 -19.46 11.22 4.25
C LYS A 48 -18.62 10.52 5.33
N ILE A 49 -17.32 10.63 5.19
CA ILE A 49 -16.40 10.10 6.20
C ILE A 49 -16.43 11.02 7.42
N ASP A 50 -16.62 10.48 8.62
CA ASP A 50 -16.61 11.26 9.85
C ASP A 50 -15.20 11.78 10.19
N ASP A 51 -15.14 12.85 10.97
CA ASP A 51 -13.90 13.55 11.35
C ASP A 51 -12.86 12.66 12.04
N LYS A 52 -13.33 11.75 12.89
CA LYS A 52 -12.44 10.80 13.58
C LYS A 52 -11.79 9.86 12.59
N SER A 53 -12.57 9.34 11.65
CA SER A 53 -12.09 8.47 10.57
C SER A 53 -11.12 9.20 9.65
N LEU A 54 -11.39 10.47 9.29
CA LEU A 54 -10.46 11.29 8.52
C LEU A 54 -9.11 11.48 9.23
N ARG A 55 -9.12 11.75 10.55
CA ARG A 55 -7.88 11.84 11.33
C ARG A 55 -7.11 10.53 11.38
N LEU A 56 -7.79 9.39 11.54
CA LEU A 56 -7.15 8.06 11.53
C LEU A 56 -6.56 7.71 10.17
N LEU A 57 -7.25 8.05 9.09
CA LEU A 57 -6.73 7.89 7.72
C LEU A 57 -5.48 8.75 7.50
N ARG A 58 -5.50 10.01 7.98
CA ARG A 58 -4.33 10.90 7.86
C ARG A 58 -3.09 10.34 8.57
N LEU A 59 -3.25 9.77 9.77
CA LEU A 59 -2.13 9.10 10.47
C LEU A 59 -1.54 7.96 9.63
N GLY A 60 -2.39 7.18 8.96
CA GLY A 60 -1.94 6.16 8.01
C GLY A 60 -1.10 6.77 6.88
N THR A 61 -1.63 7.79 6.25
CA THR A 61 -0.95 8.48 5.13
C THR A 61 0.42 9.05 5.55
N LEU A 62 0.52 9.65 6.74
CA LEU A 62 1.80 10.20 7.24
C LEU A 62 2.86 9.11 7.42
N VAL A 63 2.49 7.94 7.92
CA VAL A 63 3.42 6.80 8.05
C VAL A 63 3.87 6.32 6.67
N HIS A 64 2.96 6.23 5.69
CA HIS A 64 3.32 5.86 4.31
C HIS A 64 4.30 6.89 3.73
N GLU A 65 3.97 8.19 3.80
CA GLU A 65 4.83 9.28 3.32
C GLU A 65 6.26 9.21 3.91
N ASP A 66 6.41 8.80 5.18
CA ASP A 66 7.72 8.66 5.82
C ASP A 66 8.48 7.38 5.39
N LEU A 67 7.77 6.27 5.23
CA LEU A 67 8.36 5.04 4.70
C LEU A 67 8.81 5.19 3.24
N GLU A 68 8.05 5.91 2.43
CA GLU A 68 8.40 6.25 1.05
C GLU A 68 9.70 7.10 0.99
N LYS A 69 9.82 8.11 1.86
CA LYS A 69 11.05 8.89 1.99
C LYS A 69 12.24 8.02 2.40
N ALA A 70 12.03 7.09 3.33
CA ALA A 70 13.07 6.15 3.74
C ALA A 70 13.54 5.26 2.57
N MET A 71 12.60 4.78 1.74
CA MET A 71 12.91 4.01 0.53
C MET A 71 13.64 4.86 -0.52
N SER A 72 13.26 6.13 -0.69
CA SER A 72 13.96 7.06 -1.57
C SER A 72 15.42 7.27 -1.12
N MET A 73 15.64 7.50 0.17
CA MET A 73 17.00 7.62 0.72
C MET A 73 17.82 6.34 0.54
N TYR A 74 17.16 5.17 0.60
CA TYR A 74 17.83 3.89 0.33
C TYR A 74 18.25 3.78 -1.14
N GLN A 75 17.43 4.27 -2.08
CA GLN A 75 17.77 4.35 -3.50
C GLN A 75 19.03 5.19 -3.74
N ASP A 76 19.14 6.35 -3.08
CA ASP A 76 20.31 7.24 -3.19
C ASP A 76 21.59 6.52 -2.72
N LYS A 77 21.52 5.84 -1.56
CA LYS A 77 22.65 5.03 -1.07
C LYS A 77 23.03 3.88 -2.00
N LEU A 78 22.06 3.24 -2.66
CA LEU A 78 22.35 2.21 -3.66
C LEU A 78 23.05 2.78 -4.88
N SER A 79 22.76 4.02 -5.25
CA SER A 79 23.42 4.71 -6.35
C SER A 79 24.90 4.99 -6.05
N ASP A 80 25.20 5.35 -4.81
CA ASP A 80 26.57 5.60 -4.34
C ASP A 80 27.45 4.33 -4.33
N ILE A 81 26.83 3.16 -4.10
CA ILE A 81 27.53 1.86 -4.05
C ILE A 81 27.84 1.29 -5.45
N LYS A 82 27.17 1.80 -6.49
CA LYS A 82 27.24 1.23 -7.87
C LYS A 82 28.61 1.31 -8.54
N GLU A 83 29.54 2.08 -8.03
CA GLU A 83 30.77 2.31 -8.80
C GLU A 83 31.87 1.27 -8.64
N GLN A 84 31.81 0.31 -7.72
CA GLN A 84 33.00 -0.48 -7.50
C GLN A 84 32.89 -2.01 -7.56
N ASP A 85 31.79 -2.72 -7.19
CA ASP A 85 31.85 -4.21 -7.19
C ASP A 85 30.51 -4.97 -7.12
N ASN A 86 29.36 -4.38 -7.44
CA ASN A 86 28.11 -5.10 -7.29
C ASN A 86 27.48 -5.48 -8.65
N PRO A 87 27.49 -6.76 -9.05
CA PRO A 87 26.83 -7.25 -10.28
C PRO A 87 25.30 -7.15 -10.22
N LEU A 88 24.73 -6.83 -9.04
CA LEU A 88 23.28 -6.72 -8.83
C LEU A 88 22.79 -5.30 -9.12
N GLN A 89 22.09 -5.12 -10.21
CA GLN A 89 21.37 -3.88 -10.45
C GLN A 89 20.10 -3.86 -9.60
N ARG A 90 19.91 -2.82 -8.78
CA ARG A 90 18.72 -2.59 -7.95
C ARG A 90 18.05 -1.28 -8.33
N ILE A 91 16.73 -1.31 -8.47
CA ILE A 91 15.90 -0.13 -8.77
C ILE A 91 14.74 -0.13 -7.79
N ILE A 92 14.60 0.98 -7.05
CA ILE A 92 13.47 1.19 -6.15
C ILE A 92 12.32 1.89 -6.90
N HIS A 93 11.12 1.44 -6.62
CA HIS A 93 9.87 1.97 -7.15
C HIS A 93 9.02 2.43 -5.96
N ILE A 94 8.46 3.65 -6.02
CA ILE A 94 7.68 4.26 -4.93
C ILE A 94 6.37 4.79 -5.51
N GLU A 95 5.24 4.49 -4.85
CA GLU A 95 3.89 4.96 -5.23
C GLU A 95 3.62 4.79 -6.75
N GLU A 96 3.97 3.62 -7.27
CA GLU A 96 3.92 3.42 -8.71
C GLU A 96 2.58 2.83 -9.16
N LYS A 97 1.97 3.47 -10.14
CA LYS A 97 0.72 3.03 -10.74
C LYS A 97 0.91 1.79 -11.60
N VAL A 98 0.02 0.84 -11.42
CA VAL A 98 -0.07 -0.40 -12.19
C VAL A 98 -1.50 -0.62 -12.67
N LYS A 99 -1.62 -1.34 -13.80
CA LYS A 99 -2.89 -1.69 -14.41
C LYS A 99 -2.84 -3.14 -14.89
N ILE A 100 -3.96 -3.84 -14.82
CA ILE A 100 -4.21 -5.11 -15.50
C ILE A 100 -5.29 -4.81 -16.54
N GLU A 101 -4.87 -4.64 -17.80
CA GLU A 101 -5.74 -4.15 -18.88
C GLU A 101 -6.95 -5.05 -19.09
N ASP A 102 -6.77 -6.35 -19.21
CA ASP A 102 -7.83 -7.33 -19.49
C ASP A 102 -8.91 -7.43 -18.40
N LEU A 103 -8.65 -6.89 -17.22
CA LEU A 103 -9.55 -6.93 -16.08
C LEU A 103 -10.06 -5.56 -15.64
N ASP A 104 -9.67 -4.48 -16.31
CA ASP A 104 -9.94 -3.10 -15.90
C ASP A 104 -9.55 -2.82 -14.43
N VAL A 105 -8.47 -3.45 -13.94
CA VAL A 105 -7.98 -3.27 -12.58
C VAL A 105 -6.84 -2.27 -12.57
N VAL A 106 -6.96 -1.26 -11.70
CA VAL A 106 -5.91 -0.25 -11.48
C VAL A 106 -5.51 -0.23 -10.01
N GLY A 107 -4.30 0.22 -9.75
CA GLY A 107 -3.84 0.45 -8.39
C GLY A 107 -2.50 1.15 -8.34
N THR A 108 -2.12 1.53 -7.13
CA THR A 108 -0.80 2.07 -6.83
C THR A 108 -0.24 1.24 -5.69
N PHE A 109 0.91 0.62 -5.88
CA PHE A 109 1.59 -0.09 -4.80
C PHE A 109 2.51 0.87 -4.05
N ASP A 110 2.72 0.63 -2.75
CA ASP A 110 3.44 1.57 -1.89
C ASP A 110 4.94 1.60 -2.23
N ALA A 111 5.58 0.43 -2.31
CA ALA A 111 6.99 0.35 -2.71
C ALA A 111 7.31 -0.98 -3.41
N GLY A 112 8.39 -0.96 -4.20
CA GLY A 112 8.94 -2.14 -4.85
C GLY A 112 10.44 -2.03 -5.08
N GLU A 113 11.10 -3.16 -5.25
CA GLU A 113 12.51 -3.24 -5.61
C GLU A 113 12.69 -4.25 -6.74
N THR A 114 13.16 -3.80 -7.89
CA THR A 114 13.64 -4.68 -8.95
C THR A 114 15.10 -5.03 -8.70
N ILE A 115 15.42 -6.32 -8.70
CA ILE A 115 16.78 -6.84 -8.58
C ILE A 115 17.10 -7.64 -9.83
N THR A 116 18.11 -7.20 -10.57
CA THR A 116 18.57 -7.88 -11.80
C THR A 116 19.95 -8.46 -11.59
N ASN A 117 20.09 -9.75 -11.89
CA ASN A 117 21.34 -10.49 -11.86
C ASN A 117 21.51 -11.26 -13.18
N GLY A 118 22.20 -10.65 -14.13
CA GLY A 118 22.27 -11.21 -15.49
C GLY A 118 20.90 -11.30 -16.15
N ILE A 119 20.45 -12.53 -16.44
CA ILE A 119 19.13 -12.80 -17.03
C ILE A 119 18.00 -12.92 -15.98
N ASP A 120 18.36 -13.13 -14.72
CA ASP A 120 17.39 -13.28 -13.65
C ASP A 120 16.92 -11.91 -13.14
N LYS A 121 15.61 -11.78 -13.07
CA LYS A 121 14.97 -10.55 -12.61
C LYS A 121 13.93 -10.86 -11.54
N GLU A 122 14.19 -10.41 -10.33
CA GLU A 122 13.29 -10.55 -9.18
C GLU A 122 12.67 -9.19 -8.86
N PHE A 123 11.42 -9.21 -8.39
CA PHE A 123 10.74 -8.05 -7.84
C PHE A 123 10.34 -8.31 -6.39
N LYS A 124 10.70 -7.42 -5.49
CA LYS A 124 10.17 -7.38 -4.13
C LYS A 124 9.09 -6.33 -4.05
N LEU A 125 7.89 -6.74 -3.68
CA LEU A 125 6.71 -5.88 -3.60
C LEU A 125 6.34 -5.66 -2.15
N TYR A 126 6.22 -4.41 -1.73
CA TYR A 126 5.90 -4.01 -0.37
C TYR A 126 4.57 -3.25 -0.34
N ASP A 127 3.70 -3.63 0.62
CA ASP A 127 2.44 -2.95 0.88
C ASP A 127 2.37 -2.61 2.37
N TYR A 128 2.24 -1.31 2.67
CA TYR A 128 2.31 -0.78 4.03
C TYR A 128 0.93 -0.80 4.68
N LYS A 129 0.85 -1.31 5.89
CA LYS A 129 -0.40 -1.38 6.66
C LYS A 129 -0.25 -0.79 8.05
N THR A 130 -0.87 0.36 8.26
CA THR A 130 -0.94 0.99 9.58
C THR A 130 -2.16 0.48 10.34
N VAL A 131 -1.95 -0.07 11.53
CA VAL A 131 -3.01 -0.70 12.32
C VAL A 131 -3.03 -0.22 13.76
N ALA A 132 -4.22 -0.22 14.36
CA ALA A 132 -4.38 0.01 15.80
C ALA A 132 -4.00 -1.25 16.61
N ALA A 133 -3.78 -1.06 17.92
CA ALA A 133 -3.37 -2.13 18.84
C ALA A 133 -4.25 -3.38 18.75
N TYR A 134 -5.57 -3.22 18.65
CA TYR A 134 -6.49 -4.35 18.52
C TYR A 134 -6.16 -5.23 17.29
N LYS A 135 -6.04 -4.63 16.11
CA LYS A 135 -5.71 -5.35 14.87
C LYS A 135 -4.31 -5.99 14.95
N TRP A 136 -3.37 -5.31 15.59
CA TRP A 136 -2.05 -5.85 15.86
C TRP A 136 -2.11 -7.12 16.73
N GLN A 137 -2.90 -7.09 17.83
CA GLN A 137 -3.07 -8.23 18.70
C GLN A 137 -3.78 -9.41 18.02
N THR A 138 -4.77 -9.15 17.16
CA THR A 138 -5.43 -10.21 16.38
C THR A 138 -4.51 -10.88 15.36
N LYS A 139 -3.44 -10.21 14.93
CA LYS A 139 -2.47 -10.74 13.97
C LYS A 139 -1.24 -11.34 14.66
N PHE A 140 -0.65 -10.62 15.60
CA PHE A 140 0.66 -10.91 16.19
C PHE A 140 0.66 -11.18 17.69
N GLY A 141 -0.48 -11.02 18.36
CA GLY A 141 -0.63 -11.24 19.79
C GLY A 141 -0.52 -12.71 20.22
N HIS A 142 -0.81 -12.97 21.48
CA HIS A 142 -0.88 -14.34 22.00
C HIS A 142 -1.88 -15.19 21.20
N THR A 143 -1.62 -16.49 21.10
CA THR A 143 -2.39 -17.45 20.27
C THR A 143 -3.91 -17.36 20.50
N LYS A 144 -4.34 -17.11 21.75
CA LYS A 144 -5.76 -16.95 22.12
C LYS A 144 -6.45 -15.73 21.45
N ASN A 145 -5.69 -14.72 21.08
CA ASN A 145 -6.20 -13.46 20.52
C ASN A 145 -6.08 -13.43 18.97
N ARG A 146 -5.43 -14.40 18.39
CA ARG A 146 -5.23 -14.43 16.93
C ARG A 146 -6.51 -14.85 16.22
N VAL A 147 -6.84 -14.08 15.19
CA VAL A 147 -7.96 -14.40 14.29
C VAL A 147 -7.36 -14.93 12.99
N PRO A 148 -7.57 -16.22 12.66
CA PRO A 148 -7.10 -16.80 11.40
C PRO A 148 -7.59 -15.99 10.20
N ASN A 149 -6.72 -15.86 9.19
CA ASN A 149 -7.04 -15.16 7.93
C ASN A 149 -7.53 -13.71 8.07
N SER A 150 -7.20 -13.06 9.20
CA SER A 150 -7.59 -11.66 9.46
C SER A 150 -6.96 -10.64 8.48
N ASP A 151 -6.06 -11.09 7.62
CA ASP A 151 -5.32 -10.33 6.61
C ASP A 151 -5.60 -10.77 5.16
N THR A 152 -6.60 -11.63 4.94
CA THR A 152 -6.91 -12.17 3.60
C THR A 152 -7.09 -11.07 2.54
N ASN A 153 -7.81 -9.98 2.87
CA ASN A 153 -8.00 -8.89 1.92
C ASN A 153 -6.68 -8.20 1.53
N TYR A 154 -5.75 -8.05 2.46
CA TYR A 154 -4.44 -7.46 2.16
C TYR A 154 -3.57 -8.40 1.31
N LYS A 155 -3.66 -9.70 1.55
CA LYS A 155 -2.99 -10.70 0.70
C LYS A 155 -3.55 -10.70 -0.72
N LEU A 156 -4.87 -10.59 -0.87
CA LEU A 156 -5.52 -10.50 -2.19
C LEU A 156 -5.13 -9.20 -2.91
N GLN A 157 -5.11 -8.06 -2.20
CA GLN A 157 -4.61 -6.79 -2.73
C GLN A 157 -3.18 -6.95 -3.26
N LEU A 158 -2.29 -7.49 -2.43
CA LEU A 158 -0.88 -7.68 -2.76
C LEU A 158 -0.70 -8.64 -3.95
N GLY A 159 -1.48 -9.75 -3.99
CA GLY A 159 -1.51 -10.66 -5.12
C GLY A 159 -1.97 -10.00 -6.42
N THR A 160 -2.95 -9.09 -6.34
CA THR A 160 -3.41 -8.31 -7.50
C THR A 160 -2.30 -7.38 -8.01
N TYR A 161 -1.58 -6.70 -7.13
CA TYR A 161 -0.41 -5.92 -7.52
C TYR A 161 0.69 -6.79 -8.14
N ALA A 162 0.93 -7.99 -7.58
CA ALA A 162 1.95 -8.89 -8.10
C ALA A 162 1.65 -9.34 -9.54
N LEU A 163 0.39 -9.57 -9.90
CA LEU A 163 -0.01 -9.86 -11.27
C LEU A 163 0.36 -8.71 -12.21
N ALA A 164 -0.03 -7.48 -11.86
CA ALA A 164 0.27 -6.29 -12.65
C ALA A 164 1.79 -6.01 -12.75
N VAL A 165 2.52 -6.20 -11.66
CA VAL A 165 3.98 -6.05 -11.60
C VAL A 165 4.68 -7.09 -12.48
N LYS A 166 4.21 -8.34 -12.47
CA LYS A 166 4.78 -9.41 -13.29
C LYS A 166 4.72 -9.07 -14.77
N GLU A 167 3.60 -8.55 -15.22
CA GLU A 167 3.39 -8.12 -16.60
C GLU A 167 4.25 -6.89 -16.94
N LYS A 168 4.12 -5.82 -16.12
CA LYS A 168 4.79 -4.53 -16.34
C LYS A 168 6.31 -4.61 -16.41
N TYR A 169 6.91 -5.40 -15.51
CA TYR A 169 8.39 -5.45 -15.38
C TYR A 169 9.02 -6.70 -15.97
N ASN A 170 8.24 -7.64 -16.48
CA ASN A 170 8.69 -8.91 -17.02
C ASN A 170 9.68 -9.61 -16.06
N VAL A 171 9.22 -9.90 -14.84
CA VAL A 171 10.06 -10.48 -13.79
C VAL A 171 9.83 -11.98 -13.67
N ASN A 172 10.91 -12.72 -13.34
CA ASN A 172 10.87 -14.17 -13.16
C ASN A 172 10.29 -14.57 -11.81
N LYS A 173 10.55 -13.76 -10.78
CA LYS A 173 10.16 -14.04 -9.40
C LYS A 173 9.63 -12.78 -8.73
N ILE A 174 8.57 -12.95 -7.93
CA ILE A 174 8.03 -11.87 -7.08
C ILE A 174 7.99 -12.37 -5.65
N THR A 175 8.60 -11.60 -4.76
CA THR A 175 8.49 -11.80 -3.31
C THR A 175 7.65 -10.67 -2.74
N MET A 176 6.63 -11.00 -1.96
CA MET A 176 5.62 -10.06 -1.48
C MET A 176 5.72 -9.87 0.03
N TYR A 177 5.69 -8.62 0.48
CA TYR A 177 5.80 -8.23 1.88
C TYR A 177 4.62 -7.36 2.30
N LEU A 178 3.97 -7.74 3.40
CA LEU A 178 3.03 -6.88 4.13
C LEU A 178 3.79 -6.24 5.30
N VAL A 179 4.11 -4.98 5.17
CA VAL A 179 4.83 -4.23 6.21
C VAL A 179 3.80 -3.61 7.17
N TRP A 180 3.79 -4.10 8.39
CA TRP A 180 2.84 -3.68 9.41
C TRP A 180 3.44 -2.65 10.35
N TYR A 181 2.74 -1.54 10.55
CA TYR A 181 3.08 -0.50 11.52
C TYR A 181 1.97 -0.36 12.57
N ASN A 182 2.31 -0.56 13.84
CA ASN A 182 1.38 -0.37 14.94
C ASN A 182 1.35 1.10 15.37
N LYS A 183 0.23 1.79 15.11
CA LYS A 183 0.06 3.22 15.43
C LYS A 183 0.12 3.58 16.92
N ASN A 184 -0.05 2.60 17.81
CA ASN A 184 -0.05 2.83 19.25
C ASN A 184 1.33 2.60 19.90
N THR A 185 2.16 1.72 19.32
CA THR A 185 3.44 1.31 19.92
C THR A 185 4.64 1.55 19.01
N SER A 186 4.42 2.01 17.80
CA SER A 186 5.44 2.19 16.75
C SER A 186 6.23 0.91 16.38
N LEU A 187 5.73 -0.26 16.78
CA LEU A 187 6.33 -1.52 16.38
C LEU A 187 6.07 -1.80 14.90
N MET A 188 7.09 -2.35 14.22
CA MET A 188 7.00 -2.78 12.83
C MET A 188 7.25 -4.29 12.72
N LYS A 189 6.61 -4.91 11.70
CA LYS A 189 6.83 -6.31 11.27
C LYS A 189 6.59 -6.44 9.76
N GLU A 190 7.30 -7.37 9.17
CA GLU A 190 7.08 -7.88 7.82
C GLU A 190 6.50 -9.30 7.86
#